data_6df367346084b88f845ea493a5b6a637
#
_entry.id   6df367346084b88f845ea493a5b6a637
#
_cell.length_a   1.000
_cell.length_b   1.000
_cell.length_c   1.000
_cell.angle_alpha   90.00
_cell.angle_beta   90.00
_cell.angle_gamma   90.00
#
_symmetry.space_group_name_H-M   'P 1'
#
loop_
_entity.id
_entity.type
_entity.pdbx_description
1 polymer ?
#
loop_
_entity_poly.entity_id
_entity_poly.type
_entity_poly.pdbx_seq_one_letter_code
_entity_poly.pdbx_strand_id
1 'polypeptide(L)'
;MLGGVLVLAGGVLDMLDGIVARTRGKETEFGAFLDSVLDRYADAFLFLGLAWYLGSRADHTGAFLSLATMIGAYLVSYTRARAEGLGRECKTGIMERPERIVLLAFGAISGWILPALWVMFILTHLTVLQRVYHVWKSMRRPP
;
A
#
# COMPACT_ATOMS: atom_id res chain seq x y z
N MET A 1 7.42 19.77 0.01
CA MET A 1 8.56 19.19 0.75
C MET A 1 8.18 18.72 2.15
N LEU A 2 7.63 19.55 3.04
CA LEU A 2 7.30 19.14 4.42
C LEU A 2 6.38 17.90 4.49
N GLY A 3 5.35 17.83 3.67
CA GLY A 3 4.44 16.67 3.63
C GLY A 3 5.12 15.35 3.25
N GLY A 4 6.06 15.37 2.30
CA GLY A 4 6.83 14.17 1.91
C GLY A 4 7.75 13.68 3.04
N VAL A 5 8.35 14.60 3.78
CA VAL A 5 9.18 14.25 4.95
C VAL A 5 8.32 13.63 6.06
N LEU A 6 7.12 14.17 6.29
CA LEU A 6 6.18 13.63 7.28
C LEU A 6 5.69 12.22 6.90
N VAL A 7 5.43 11.98 5.62
CA VAL A 7 5.05 10.64 5.11
C VAL A 7 6.17 9.64 5.33
N LEU A 8 7.41 10.01 5.01
CA LEU A 8 8.59 9.14 5.27
C LEU A 8 8.78 8.88 6.76
N ALA A 9 8.74 9.92 7.58
CA ALA A 9 8.91 9.79 9.03
C ALA A 9 7.84 8.87 9.63
N GLY A 10 6.57 9.04 9.24
CA GLY A 10 5.47 8.17 9.68
C GLY A 10 5.67 6.72 9.25
N GLY A 11 6.05 6.47 7.99
CA GLY A 11 6.31 5.12 7.49
C GLY A 11 7.51 4.43 8.15
N VAL A 12 8.58 5.18 8.44
CA VAL A 12 9.75 4.65 9.16
C VAL A 12 9.41 4.33 10.61
N LEU A 13 8.68 5.19 11.31
CA LEU A 13 8.25 4.94 12.70
C LEU A 13 7.37 3.69 12.79
N ASP A 14 6.41 3.54 11.91
CA ASP A 14 5.54 2.37 11.83
C ASP A 14 6.32 1.07 11.58
N MET A 15 7.32 1.12 10.69
CA MET A 15 8.20 -0.02 10.44
C MET A 15 9.08 -0.37 11.65
N LEU A 16 9.55 0.63 12.40
CA LEU A 16 10.36 0.43 13.61
C LEU A 16 9.53 -0.16 14.74
N ASP A 17 8.30 0.31 14.95
CA ASP A 17 7.39 -0.23 15.97
C ASP A 17 7.07 -1.71 15.69
N GLY A 18 6.85 -2.09 14.44
CA GLY A 18 6.68 -3.48 14.02
C GLY A 18 7.90 -4.35 14.30
N ILE A 19 9.12 -3.85 14.05
CA ILE A 19 10.38 -4.58 14.34
C ILE A 19 10.55 -4.76 15.86
N VAL A 20 10.30 -3.72 16.66
CA VAL A 20 10.44 -3.77 18.13
C VAL A 20 9.42 -4.72 18.76
N ALA A 21 8.18 -4.75 18.25
CA ALA A 21 7.17 -5.70 18.72
C ALA A 21 7.58 -7.16 18.45
N ARG A 22 8.11 -7.45 17.26
CA ARG A 22 8.61 -8.78 16.88
C ARG A 22 9.78 -9.25 17.74
N THR A 23 10.75 -8.37 17.98
CA THR A 23 11.94 -8.73 18.79
C THR A 23 11.62 -8.97 20.26
N ARG A 24 10.51 -8.44 20.78
CA ARG A 24 10.07 -8.65 22.18
C ARG A 24 9.17 -9.85 22.39
N GLY A 25 8.82 -10.61 21.34
CA GLY A 25 7.96 -11.81 21.45
C GLY A 25 6.56 -11.52 22.00
N LYS A 26 6.05 -10.29 21.86
CA LYS A 26 4.74 -9.84 22.37
C LYS A 26 3.67 -9.75 21.27
N GLU A 27 3.90 -10.41 20.13
CA GLU A 27 2.90 -10.43 19.08
C GLU A 27 1.69 -11.26 19.51
N THR A 28 0.53 -10.62 19.57
CA THR A 28 -0.75 -11.32 19.68
C THR A 28 -1.40 -11.38 18.30
N GLU A 29 -2.17 -12.43 18.03
CA GLU A 29 -2.93 -12.56 16.78
C GLU A 29 -3.84 -11.37 16.53
N PHE A 30 -4.49 -10.87 17.60
CA PHE A 30 -5.32 -9.67 17.54
C PHE A 30 -4.50 -8.41 17.25
N GLY A 31 -3.29 -8.30 17.81
CA GLY A 31 -2.37 -7.19 17.54
C GLY A 31 -1.97 -7.13 16.07
N ALA A 32 -1.60 -8.26 15.48
CA ALA A 32 -1.26 -8.35 14.05
C ALA A 32 -2.47 -8.05 13.14
N PHE A 33 -3.67 -8.48 13.54
CA PHE A 33 -4.90 -8.14 12.84
C PHE A 33 -5.17 -6.62 12.91
N LEU A 34 -5.12 -6.03 14.11
CA LEU A 34 -5.38 -4.61 14.31
C LEU A 34 -4.38 -3.74 13.55
N ASP A 35 -3.09 -4.07 13.61
CA ASP A 35 -2.03 -3.40 12.85
C ASP A 35 -2.36 -3.39 11.35
N SER A 36 -2.72 -4.56 10.82
CA SER A 36 -3.12 -4.65 9.42
C SER A 36 -4.33 -3.79 9.05
N VAL A 37 -5.28 -3.58 9.96
CA VAL A 37 -6.44 -2.70 9.75
C VAL A 37 -6.03 -1.23 9.82
N LEU A 38 -5.22 -0.85 10.83
CA LEU A 38 -4.74 0.53 10.99
C LEU A 38 -3.88 0.97 9.79
N ASP A 39 -3.09 0.08 9.25
CA ASP A 39 -2.34 0.28 8.03
C ASP A 39 -3.23 0.72 6.86
N ARG A 40 -4.41 0.12 6.72
CA ARG A 40 -5.35 0.47 5.63
C ARG A 40 -5.97 1.83 5.87
N TYR A 41 -6.33 2.14 7.11
CA TYR A 41 -6.79 3.49 7.44
C TYR A 41 -5.73 4.54 7.18
N ALA A 42 -4.47 4.30 7.54
CA ALA A 42 -3.36 5.21 7.26
C ALA A 42 -3.18 5.44 5.74
N ASP A 43 -3.16 4.36 4.94
CA ASP A 43 -3.12 4.46 3.48
C ASP A 43 -4.32 5.26 2.93
N ALA A 44 -5.55 5.00 3.45
CA ALA A 44 -6.75 5.72 3.02
C ALA A 44 -6.64 7.23 3.29
N PHE A 45 -6.32 7.62 4.52
CA PHE A 45 -6.21 9.03 4.88
C PHE A 45 -5.13 9.75 4.06
N LEU A 46 -4.03 9.06 3.78
CA LEU A 46 -2.97 9.59 2.95
C LEU A 46 -3.45 9.91 1.52
N PHE A 47 -4.08 8.94 0.86
CA PHE A 47 -4.55 9.11 -0.51
C PHE A 47 -5.77 10.03 -0.60
N LEU A 48 -6.69 10.01 0.38
CA LEU A 48 -7.81 10.95 0.44
C LEU A 48 -7.32 12.39 0.63
N GLY A 49 -6.36 12.60 1.55
CA GLY A 49 -5.74 13.92 1.76
C GLY A 49 -5.04 14.43 0.49
N LEU A 50 -4.34 13.54 -0.22
CA LEU A 50 -3.68 13.87 -1.48
C LEU A 50 -4.69 14.20 -2.59
N ALA A 51 -5.78 13.41 -2.70
CA ALA A 51 -6.85 13.65 -3.66
C ALA A 51 -7.53 15.01 -3.40
N TRP A 52 -7.80 15.33 -2.13
CA TRP A 52 -8.33 16.63 -1.73
C TRP A 52 -7.38 17.77 -2.09
N TYR A 53 -6.09 17.63 -1.77
CA TYR A 53 -5.08 18.65 -2.06
C TYR A 53 -4.95 18.91 -3.56
N LEU A 54 -4.88 17.86 -4.39
CA LEU A 54 -4.78 18.01 -5.85
C LEU A 54 -6.07 18.55 -6.46
N GLY A 55 -7.23 18.08 -6.00
CA GLY A 55 -8.53 18.56 -6.44
C GLY A 55 -8.76 20.05 -6.12
N SER A 56 -8.32 20.52 -4.95
CA SER A 56 -8.39 21.93 -4.57
C SER A 56 -7.52 22.85 -5.44
N ARG A 57 -6.55 22.28 -6.15
CA ARG A 57 -5.69 22.96 -7.14
C ARG A 57 -6.16 22.78 -8.58
N ALA A 58 -7.39 22.27 -8.77
CA ALA A 58 -7.95 21.94 -10.07
C ALA A 58 -7.17 20.86 -10.85
N ASP A 59 -6.29 20.10 -10.19
CA ASP A 59 -5.63 18.91 -10.76
C ASP A 59 -6.54 17.69 -10.60
N HIS A 60 -7.56 17.61 -11.46
CA HIS A 60 -8.55 16.51 -11.43
C HIS A 60 -7.90 15.17 -11.80
N THR A 61 -6.88 15.17 -12.66
CA THR A 61 -6.14 13.96 -13.03
C THR A 61 -5.38 13.41 -11.84
N GLY A 62 -4.65 14.24 -11.12
CA GLY A 62 -3.94 13.82 -9.91
C GLY A 62 -4.88 13.35 -8.81
N ALA A 63 -6.02 14.03 -8.61
CA ALA A 63 -7.04 13.62 -7.66
C ALA A 63 -7.62 12.24 -8.01
N PHE A 64 -7.96 12.01 -9.28
CA PHE A 64 -8.45 10.71 -9.77
C PHE A 64 -7.38 9.62 -9.58
N LEU A 65 -6.14 9.86 -9.98
CA LEU A 65 -5.05 8.89 -9.83
C LEU A 65 -4.79 8.54 -8.36
N SER A 66 -4.90 9.51 -7.45
CA SER A 66 -4.77 9.25 -6.01
C SER A 66 -5.82 8.26 -5.54
N LEU A 67 -7.09 8.47 -5.88
CA LEU A 67 -8.19 7.57 -5.53
C LEU A 67 -8.05 6.19 -6.20
N ALA A 68 -7.68 6.16 -7.48
CA ALA A 68 -7.48 4.92 -8.21
C ALA A 68 -6.30 4.10 -7.64
N THR A 69 -5.21 4.78 -7.26
CA THR A 69 -4.06 4.14 -6.57
C THR A 69 -4.47 3.60 -5.20
N MET A 70 -5.30 4.32 -4.46
CA MET A 70 -5.86 3.84 -3.19
C MET A 70 -6.62 2.53 -3.38
N ILE A 71 -7.48 2.45 -4.39
CA ILE A 71 -8.20 1.21 -4.72
C ILE A 71 -7.21 0.08 -5.02
N GLY A 72 -6.20 0.33 -5.85
CA GLY A 72 -5.14 -0.64 -6.15
C GLY A 72 -4.41 -1.12 -4.89
N ALA A 73 -4.05 -0.21 -3.99
CA ALA A 73 -3.38 -0.52 -2.73
C ALA A 73 -4.23 -1.40 -1.80
N TYR A 74 -5.54 -1.14 -1.72
CA TYR A 74 -6.48 -1.99 -1.00
C TYR A 74 -6.59 -3.38 -1.62
N LEU A 75 -6.72 -3.46 -2.94
CA LEU A 75 -6.80 -4.73 -3.67
C LEU A 75 -5.53 -5.56 -3.53
N VAL A 76 -4.35 -4.93 -3.53
CA VAL A 76 -3.08 -5.62 -3.23
C VAL A 76 -3.15 -6.30 -1.87
N SER A 77 -3.59 -5.59 -0.84
CA SER A 77 -3.71 -6.13 0.51
C SER A 77 -4.81 -7.18 0.62
N TYR A 78 -5.98 -6.91 0.04
CA TYR A 78 -7.12 -7.82 0.05
C TYR A 78 -6.82 -9.15 -0.65
N THR A 79 -6.20 -9.11 -1.83
CA THR A 79 -5.87 -10.34 -2.57
C THR A 79 -4.92 -11.25 -1.81
N ARG A 80 -3.95 -10.66 -1.06
CA ARG A 80 -3.08 -11.43 -0.17
C ARG A 80 -3.85 -12.04 0.98
N ALA A 81 -4.57 -11.22 1.75
CA ALA A 81 -5.34 -11.70 2.89
C ALA A 81 -6.38 -12.76 2.49
N ARG A 82 -7.02 -12.59 1.33
CA ARG A 82 -7.99 -13.56 0.81
C ARG A 82 -7.33 -14.87 0.40
N ALA A 83 -6.16 -14.82 -0.23
CA ALA A 83 -5.40 -16.02 -0.58
C ALA A 83 -4.96 -16.79 0.67
N GLU A 84 -4.42 -16.09 1.67
CA GLU A 84 -4.02 -16.68 2.95
C GLU A 84 -5.23 -17.29 3.68
N GLY A 85 -6.38 -16.63 3.69
CA GLY A 85 -7.64 -17.15 4.22
C GLY A 85 -8.22 -18.36 3.46
N LEU A 86 -7.72 -18.66 2.26
CA LEU A 86 -7.99 -19.89 1.50
C LEU A 86 -6.89 -20.94 1.66
N GLY A 87 -5.95 -20.75 2.60
CA GLY A 87 -4.81 -21.64 2.83
C GLY A 87 -3.76 -21.60 1.71
N ARG A 88 -3.66 -20.49 0.95
CA ARG A 88 -2.68 -20.31 -0.14
C ARG A 88 -1.71 -19.19 0.19
N GLU A 89 -0.41 -19.46 0.13
CA GLU A 89 0.60 -18.41 0.25
C GLU A 89 0.56 -17.47 -0.96
N CYS A 90 0.63 -16.15 -0.70
CA CYS A 90 0.64 -15.11 -1.73
C CYS A 90 1.64 -14.01 -1.37
N LYS A 91 2.94 -14.32 -1.48
CA LYS A 91 4.06 -13.37 -1.25
C LYS A 91 4.54 -12.69 -2.54
N THR A 92 3.79 -12.82 -3.63
CA THR A 92 4.13 -12.26 -4.93
C THR A 92 3.61 -10.84 -5.04
N GLY A 93 4.40 -9.94 -5.63
CA GLY A 93 3.98 -8.57 -5.93
C GLY A 93 5.16 -7.62 -5.99
N ILE A 94 5.11 -6.61 -6.89
CA ILE A 94 6.18 -5.63 -7.09
C ILE A 94 5.95 -4.40 -6.21
N MET A 95 4.67 -4.03 -5.96
CA MET A 95 4.29 -2.82 -5.25
C MET A 95 3.59 -3.16 -3.94
N GLU A 96 4.38 -3.46 -2.93
CA GLU A 96 3.90 -3.62 -1.56
C GLU A 96 3.84 -2.26 -0.83
N ARG A 97 3.58 -2.22 0.48
CA ARG A 97 3.43 -0.97 1.23
C ARG A 97 4.70 -0.13 1.30
N PRO A 98 5.89 -0.71 1.60
CA PRO A 98 7.13 0.06 1.69
C PRO A 98 7.46 0.80 0.39
N GLU A 99 7.33 0.12 -0.76
CA GLU A 99 7.64 0.69 -2.07
C GLU A 99 6.69 1.87 -2.39
N ARG A 100 5.41 1.75 -2.01
CA ARG A 100 4.44 2.85 -2.18
C ARG A 100 4.80 4.07 -1.35
N ILE A 101 5.17 3.87 -0.08
CA ILE A 101 5.55 4.97 0.81
C ILE A 101 6.79 5.69 0.28
N VAL A 102 7.81 4.94 -0.13
CA VAL A 102 9.06 5.50 -0.67
C VAL A 102 8.79 6.28 -1.96
N LEU A 103 8.02 5.71 -2.88
CA LEU A 103 7.73 6.36 -4.17
C LEU A 103 6.88 7.62 -3.99
N LEU A 104 5.88 7.57 -3.10
CA LEU A 104 5.04 8.73 -2.81
C LEU A 104 5.83 9.85 -2.15
N ALA A 105 6.69 9.51 -1.19
CA ALA A 105 7.55 10.47 -0.53
C ALA A 105 8.55 11.10 -1.49
N PHE A 106 9.16 10.31 -2.38
CA PHE A 106 10.01 10.81 -3.45
C PHE A 106 9.26 11.80 -4.35
N GLY A 107 8.05 11.46 -4.81
CA GLY A 107 7.21 12.34 -5.62
C GLY A 107 6.85 13.64 -4.90
N ALA A 108 6.57 13.57 -3.59
CA ALA A 108 6.23 14.74 -2.79
C ALA A 108 7.43 15.65 -2.48
N ILE A 109 8.63 15.11 -2.31
CA ILE A 109 9.87 15.87 -2.04
C ILE A 109 10.39 16.51 -3.32
N SER A 110 10.42 15.75 -4.43
CA SER A 110 10.94 16.21 -5.72
C SER A 110 9.96 17.14 -6.48
N GLY A 111 8.71 17.22 -6.06
CA GLY A 111 7.64 17.90 -6.80
C GLY A 111 7.06 17.07 -7.97
N TRP A 112 7.48 15.81 -8.13
CA TRP A 112 7.05 14.90 -9.20
C TRP A 112 5.89 13.99 -8.75
N ILE A 113 4.90 14.59 -8.07
CA ILE A 113 3.80 13.82 -7.48
C ILE A 113 2.94 13.14 -8.54
N LEU A 114 2.64 13.82 -9.66
CA LEU A 114 1.81 13.27 -10.72
C LEU A 114 2.49 12.09 -11.46
N PRO A 115 3.75 12.15 -11.89
CA PRO A 115 4.48 10.98 -12.37
C PRO A 115 4.54 9.82 -11.36
N ALA A 116 4.79 10.12 -10.08
CA ALA A 116 4.80 9.11 -9.04
C ALA A 116 3.45 8.41 -8.90
N LEU A 117 2.33 9.15 -8.93
CA LEU A 117 0.99 8.59 -8.90
C LEU A 117 0.70 7.69 -10.13
N TRP A 118 1.15 8.07 -11.32
CA TRP A 118 1.01 7.22 -12.50
C TRP A 118 1.75 5.89 -12.34
N VAL A 119 3.00 5.93 -11.89
CA VAL A 119 3.79 4.72 -11.64
C VAL A 119 3.13 3.86 -10.58
N MET A 120 2.69 4.45 -9.47
CA MET A 120 1.99 3.74 -8.40
C MET A 120 0.69 3.10 -8.88
N PHE A 121 -0.13 3.84 -9.63
CA PHE A 121 -1.37 3.33 -10.21
C PHE A 121 -1.11 2.09 -11.06
N ILE A 122 -0.19 2.17 -12.01
CA ILE A 122 0.14 1.06 -12.89
C ILE A 122 0.66 -0.14 -12.09
N LEU A 123 1.65 0.07 -11.21
CA LEU A 123 2.32 -1.02 -10.50
C LEU A 123 1.43 -1.67 -9.44
N THR A 124 0.53 -0.93 -8.77
CA THR A 124 -0.42 -1.55 -7.83
C THR A 124 -1.40 -2.46 -8.56
N HIS A 125 -1.96 -2.02 -9.69
CA HIS A 125 -2.89 -2.84 -10.47
C HIS A 125 -2.20 -4.04 -11.12
N LEU A 126 -0.98 -3.89 -11.61
CA LEU A 126 -0.16 -5.02 -12.06
C LEU A 126 0.10 -6.02 -10.94
N THR A 127 0.38 -5.54 -9.72
CA THR A 127 0.57 -6.41 -8.54
C THR A 127 -0.70 -7.20 -8.21
N VAL A 128 -1.87 -6.57 -8.31
CA VAL A 128 -3.16 -7.27 -8.15
C VAL A 128 -3.30 -8.39 -9.18
N LEU A 129 -3.04 -8.09 -10.46
CA LEU A 129 -3.12 -9.09 -11.53
C LEU A 129 -2.12 -10.24 -11.32
N GLN A 130 -0.89 -9.95 -10.91
CA GLN A 130 0.12 -10.96 -10.56
C GLN A 130 -0.37 -11.88 -9.44
N ARG A 131 -0.98 -11.32 -8.37
CA ARG A 131 -1.53 -12.08 -7.26
C ARG A 131 -2.70 -12.97 -7.67
N VAL A 132 -3.63 -12.41 -8.43
CA VAL A 132 -4.76 -13.19 -8.98
C VAL A 132 -4.26 -14.35 -9.84
N TYR A 133 -3.33 -14.10 -10.74
CA TYR A 133 -2.74 -15.14 -11.58
C TYR A 133 -1.99 -16.21 -10.77
N HIS A 134 -1.21 -15.79 -9.75
CA HIS A 134 -0.48 -16.69 -8.87
C HIS A 134 -1.43 -17.63 -8.12
N VAL A 135 -2.48 -17.09 -7.51
CA VAL A 135 -3.47 -17.87 -6.77
C VAL A 135 -4.22 -18.81 -7.70
N TRP A 136 -4.66 -18.33 -8.88
CA TRP A 136 -5.29 -19.17 -9.88
C TRP A 136 -4.41 -20.36 -10.30
N LYS A 137 -3.12 -20.11 -10.55
CA LYS A 137 -2.16 -21.15 -10.91
C LYS A 137 -1.94 -22.16 -9.77
N SER A 138 -1.88 -21.69 -8.52
CA SER A 138 -1.71 -22.54 -7.34
C SER A 138 -2.91 -23.46 -7.09
N MET A 139 -4.11 -23.02 -7.46
CA MET A 139 -5.33 -23.83 -7.34
C MET A 139 -5.47 -24.92 -8.40
N ARG A 140 -4.78 -24.77 -9.53
CA ARG A 140 -4.79 -25.77 -10.63
C ARG A 140 -3.77 -26.89 -10.45
N ARG A 141 -2.81 -26.75 -9.53
CA ARG A 141 -1.88 -27.83 -9.19
C ARG A 141 -2.50 -28.62 -8.05
N PRO A 142 -2.81 -29.92 -8.24
CA PRO A 142 -3.21 -30.79 -7.13
C PRO A 142 -2.09 -30.80 -6.08
N PRO A 143 -2.43 -31.05 -4.80
CA PRO A 143 -1.47 -31.18 -3.71
C PRO A 143 -0.47 -32.32 -3.95
#